data_012f7a93ab425f4efa56f9ca999be57a
#
_entry.id   012f7a93ab425f4efa56f9ca999be57a
#
_cell.length_a   1.000
_cell.length_b   1.000
_cell.length_c   1.000
_cell.angle_alpha   90.00
_cell.angle_beta   90.00
_cell.angle_gamma   90.00
#
_symmetry.space_group_name_H-M   'P 1'
#
loop_
_entity.id
_entity.type
_entity.pdbx_description
1 polymer ?
#
loop_
_entity_poly.entity_id
_entity_poly.type
_entity_poly.pdbx_seq_one_letter_code
_entity_poly.pdbx_strand_id
1 'polypeptide(L)'
;MSSLHPINSFGKADLKEHVISLGEKQYRAKQLWNWLYVKGAKSFSEMNNIGKELRGKLTLSNNFQRLNIYDNQVSNDGTRKWVFELYDGNKIETVFIPEEERGTLCISSQVGCTLACSFCHTGTMPLVRNLTSDEIVGQLLIVKDCLDDWHDLNKKRKITNIVFMGMGEPLYNYDEVKKAIQIFLDNEGLNFSRRKITLSTSGVVPKIEKLKNDLDVSLAISLHAVSNEVRNNLVPINRKWPIEKLLEVLTNYPGVNNSRRITFEYVMLEGINDTINDAKVLIKLLKPIPAKVNLIPFNPWPGSTYKCSSIEVINKFADVVCSDGGIVATVRQPRGQDILAACGQLKSDSVRIKNKFKKLN
;
A
#
# COMPACT_ATOMS: atom_id res chain seq x y z
N MET A 1 -1.09 -10.52 -31.37
CA MET A 1 -0.01 -9.54 -31.14
C MET A 1 0.53 -9.79 -29.75
N SER A 2 1.81 -10.14 -29.59
CA SER A 2 2.45 -10.28 -28.29
C SER A 2 2.36 -8.90 -27.59
N SER A 3 1.74 -8.85 -26.43
CA SER A 3 1.70 -7.61 -25.63
C SER A 3 3.15 -7.23 -25.30
N LEU A 4 3.54 -6.00 -25.65
CA LEU A 4 4.85 -5.45 -25.28
C LEU A 4 5.00 -5.44 -23.76
N HIS A 5 6.16 -5.81 -23.26
CA HIS A 5 6.43 -5.80 -21.83
C HIS A 5 6.57 -4.36 -21.30
N PRO A 6 5.87 -3.98 -20.22
CA PRO A 6 6.07 -2.67 -19.60
C PRO A 6 7.52 -2.52 -19.09
N ILE A 7 8.22 -1.47 -19.54
CA ILE A 7 9.64 -1.27 -19.14
C ILE A 7 9.80 -1.07 -17.62
N ASN A 8 8.80 -0.53 -16.96
CA ASN A 8 8.77 -0.32 -15.51
C ASN A 8 8.35 -1.56 -14.70
N SER A 9 8.07 -2.70 -15.37
CA SER A 9 7.86 -3.99 -14.70
C SER A 9 9.16 -4.70 -14.33
N PHE A 10 10.28 -4.31 -14.96
CA PHE A 10 11.57 -4.93 -14.65
C PHE A 10 12.13 -4.46 -13.30
N GLY A 11 12.60 -5.43 -12.51
CA GLY A 11 13.56 -5.14 -11.45
C GLY A 11 14.92 -4.76 -12.04
N LYS A 12 15.83 -4.24 -11.22
CA LYS A 12 17.13 -3.76 -11.72
C LYS A 12 17.98 -4.86 -12.36
N ALA A 13 17.94 -6.08 -11.79
CA ALA A 13 18.63 -7.24 -12.36
C ALA A 13 18.00 -7.66 -13.69
N ASP A 14 16.66 -7.78 -13.72
CA ASP A 14 15.92 -8.16 -14.92
C ASP A 14 16.14 -7.15 -16.07
N LEU A 15 16.15 -5.84 -15.74
CA LEU A 15 16.44 -4.79 -16.72
C LEU A 15 17.85 -4.92 -17.31
N LYS A 16 18.83 -5.31 -16.48
CA LYS A 16 20.20 -5.57 -16.96
C LYS A 16 20.25 -6.73 -17.94
N GLU A 17 19.59 -7.84 -17.61
CA GLU A 17 19.50 -9.01 -18.50
C GLU A 17 18.77 -8.67 -19.80
N HIS A 18 17.67 -7.92 -19.70
CA HIS A 18 16.93 -7.46 -20.85
C HIS A 18 17.79 -6.59 -21.79
N VAL A 19 18.55 -5.65 -21.27
CA VAL A 19 19.48 -4.82 -22.06
C VAL A 19 20.56 -5.66 -22.75
N ILE A 20 21.12 -6.66 -22.07
CA ILE A 20 22.10 -7.60 -22.64
C ILE A 20 21.46 -8.41 -23.77
N SER A 21 20.21 -8.88 -23.60
CA SER A 21 19.50 -9.63 -24.64
C SER A 21 19.24 -8.82 -25.94
N LEU A 22 19.20 -7.48 -25.81
CA LEU A 22 19.10 -6.57 -26.96
C LEU A 22 20.46 -6.30 -27.62
N GLY A 23 21.56 -6.99 -27.20
CA GLY A 23 22.91 -6.84 -27.74
C GLY A 23 23.66 -5.62 -27.20
N GLU A 24 23.22 -5.06 -26.10
CA GLU A 24 23.78 -3.84 -25.52
C GLU A 24 24.64 -4.11 -24.27
N LYS A 25 25.53 -3.17 -23.96
CA LYS A 25 26.38 -3.27 -22.76
C LYS A 25 25.57 -3.04 -21.50
N GLN A 26 25.87 -3.79 -20.44
CA GLN A 26 25.14 -3.78 -19.15
C GLN A 26 24.98 -2.39 -18.50
N TYR A 27 25.91 -1.44 -18.74
CA TYR A 27 25.82 -0.09 -18.14
C TYR A 27 24.63 0.71 -18.69
N ARG A 28 24.08 0.31 -19.86
CA ARG A 28 22.87 0.93 -20.41
C ARG A 28 21.65 0.73 -19.51
N ALA A 29 21.59 -0.39 -18.80
CA ALA A 29 20.53 -0.61 -17.80
C ALA A 29 20.54 0.45 -16.69
N LYS A 30 21.73 0.89 -16.24
CA LYS A 30 21.83 1.98 -15.25
C LYS A 30 21.34 3.32 -15.83
N GLN A 31 21.62 3.60 -17.10
CA GLN A 31 21.11 4.80 -17.75
C GLN A 31 19.58 4.77 -17.89
N LEU A 32 19.02 3.62 -18.32
CA LEU A 32 17.55 3.43 -18.37
C LEU A 32 16.91 3.59 -16.99
N TRP A 33 17.50 2.96 -15.95
CA TRP A 33 17.03 3.06 -14.57
C TRP A 33 16.96 4.52 -14.08
N ASN A 34 17.99 5.29 -14.36
CA ASN A 34 18.02 6.71 -14.04
C ASN A 34 16.91 7.50 -14.76
N TRP A 35 16.70 7.23 -16.05
CA TRP A 35 15.63 7.87 -16.81
C TRP A 35 14.23 7.51 -16.27
N LEU A 36 14.01 6.24 -15.92
CA LEU A 36 12.73 5.76 -15.41
C LEU A 36 12.40 6.34 -14.03
N TYR A 37 13.36 6.32 -13.09
CA TYR A 37 13.08 6.47 -11.68
C TYR A 37 13.70 7.71 -11.02
N VAL A 38 14.62 8.40 -11.69
CA VAL A 38 15.17 9.69 -11.23
C VAL A 38 14.62 10.84 -12.04
N LYS A 39 14.69 10.74 -13.38
CA LYS A 39 14.24 11.80 -14.28
C LYS A 39 12.76 11.74 -14.63
N GLY A 40 12.10 10.61 -14.41
CA GLY A 40 10.68 10.44 -14.68
C GLY A 40 10.27 10.46 -16.14
N ALA A 41 11.16 9.98 -17.04
CA ALA A 41 10.89 9.93 -18.48
C ALA A 41 9.52 9.28 -18.77
N LYS A 42 8.81 9.81 -19.73
CA LYS A 42 7.49 9.35 -20.18
C LYS A 42 7.55 8.65 -21.54
N SER A 43 8.70 8.70 -22.18
CA SER A 43 8.95 8.03 -23.47
C SER A 43 10.44 7.73 -23.65
N PHE A 44 10.75 6.75 -24.52
CA PHE A 44 12.15 6.48 -24.89
C PHE A 44 12.78 7.64 -25.67
N SER A 45 11.98 8.49 -26.34
CA SER A 45 12.47 9.64 -27.09
C SER A 45 13.12 10.71 -26.21
N GLU A 46 12.70 10.84 -24.97
CA GLU A 46 13.27 11.78 -23.97
C GLU A 46 14.68 11.41 -23.53
N MET A 47 15.08 10.13 -23.71
CA MET A 47 16.34 9.57 -23.21
C MET A 47 17.53 9.95 -24.11
N ASN A 48 17.91 11.23 -24.11
CA ASN A 48 18.87 11.82 -25.07
C ASN A 48 20.29 11.26 -24.99
N ASN A 49 20.73 10.69 -23.87
CA ASN A 49 22.03 10.04 -23.70
C ASN A 49 22.01 8.53 -24.02
N ILE A 50 20.88 8.01 -24.50
CA ILE A 50 20.73 6.66 -25.02
C ILE A 50 20.71 6.71 -26.55
N GLY A 51 21.56 5.91 -27.22
CA GLY A 51 21.67 5.89 -28.67
C GLY A 51 20.33 5.61 -29.36
N LYS A 52 20.14 6.19 -30.56
CA LYS A 52 18.89 6.04 -31.33
C LYS A 52 18.56 4.57 -31.63
N GLU A 53 19.56 3.76 -31.87
CA GLU A 53 19.41 2.31 -32.14
C GLU A 53 18.79 1.60 -30.94
N LEU A 54 19.34 1.77 -29.72
CA LEU A 54 18.80 1.14 -28.54
C LEU A 54 17.38 1.65 -28.23
N ARG A 55 17.14 2.97 -28.38
CA ARG A 55 15.77 3.51 -28.24
C ARG A 55 14.78 2.86 -29.21
N GLY A 56 15.20 2.61 -30.43
CA GLY A 56 14.41 1.87 -31.43
C GLY A 56 14.11 0.43 -30.99
N LYS A 57 15.14 -0.31 -30.55
CA LYS A 57 14.97 -1.68 -30.03
C LYS A 57 14.01 -1.73 -28.85
N LEU A 58 14.16 -0.79 -27.90
CA LEU A 58 13.27 -0.69 -26.74
C LEU A 58 11.81 -0.38 -27.14
N THR A 59 11.60 0.50 -28.11
CA THR A 59 10.25 0.81 -28.61
C THR A 59 9.57 -0.39 -29.28
N LEU A 60 10.34 -1.29 -29.88
CA LEU A 60 9.82 -2.51 -30.52
C LEU A 60 9.54 -3.64 -29.50
N SER A 61 10.28 -3.69 -28.40
CA SER A 61 10.20 -4.78 -27.41
C SER A 61 9.41 -4.42 -26.14
N ASN A 62 9.28 -3.14 -25.84
CA ASN A 62 8.68 -2.66 -24.59
C ASN A 62 7.66 -1.56 -24.86
N ASN A 63 6.67 -1.47 -23.97
CA ASN A 63 5.84 -0.27 -23.86
C ASN A 63 6.35 0.62 -22.73
N PHE A 64 6.10 1.91 -22.88
CA PHE A 64 6.37 2.94 -21.87
C PHE A 64 5.04 3.41 -21.32
N GLN A 65 4.44 2.58 -20.46
CA GLN A 65 3.04 2.78 -20.11
C GLN A 65 2.90 3.39 -18.72
N ARG A 66 2.28 4.56 -18.66
CA ARG A 66 1.71 5.15 -17.46
C ARG A 66 0.26 4.68 -17.33
N LEU A 67 -0.22 4.47 -16.09
CA LEU A 67 -1.65 4.21 -15.86
C LEU A 67 -2.48 5.41 -16.30
N ASN A 68 -3.68 5.17 -16.83
CA ASN A 68 -4.58 6.25 -17.20
C ASN A 68 -5.26 6.82 -15.94
N ILE A 69 -5.33 8.15 -15.83
CA ILE A 69 -6.12 8.81 -14.81
C ILE A 69 -7.58 8.80 -15.30
N TYR A 70 -8.44 8.04 -14.63
CA TYR A 70 -9.87 8.00 -14.91
C TYR A 70 -10.59 9.16 -14.19
N ASP A 71 -10.21 9.43 -12.92
CA ASP A 71 -10.77 10.50 -12.11
C ASP A 71 -9.73 11.04 -11.13
N ASN A 72 -9.89 12.29 -10.72
CA ASN A 72 -9.01 12.97 -9.77
C ASN A 72 -9.84 13.92 -8.91
N GLN A 73 -9.83 13.71 -7.61
CA GLN A 73 -10.57 14.48 -6.63
C GLN A 73 -9.62 15.13 -5.62
N VAL A 74 -9.95 16.35 -5.21
CA VAL A 74 -9.18 17.10 -4.21
C VAL A 74 -10.12 17.48 -3.07
N SER A 75 -9.77 17.03 -1.87
CA SER A 75 -10.47 17.36 -0.63
C SER A 75 -10.16 18.77 -0.15
N ASN A 76 -11.06 19.33 0.68
CA ASN A 76 -10.85 20.61 1.34
C ASN A 76 -9.61 20.66 2.24
N ASP A 77 -9.15 19.51 2.74
CA ASP A 77 -7.95 19.37 3.57
C ASP A 77 -6.65 19.16 2.75
N GLY A 78 -6.75 19.27 1.41
CA GLY A 78 -5.64 19.08 0.48
C GLY A 78 -5.35 17.63 0.10
N THR A 79 -6.03 16.64 0.70
CA THR A 79 -5.93 15.24 0.30
C THR A 79 -6.37 15.08 -1.14
N ARG A 80 -5.64 14.28 -1.92
CA ARG A 80 -5.96 14.01 -3.31
C ARG A 80 -6.19 12.52 -3.52
N LYS A 81 -7.25 12.18 -4.23
CA LYS A 81 -7.56 10.82 -4.63
C LYS A 81 -7.57 10.73 -6.15
N TRP A 82 -6.86 9.75 -6.68
CA TRP A 82 -6.91 9.37 -8.09
C TRP A 82 -7.59 8.03 -8.24
N VAL A 83 -8.41 7.89 -9.25
CA VAL A 83 -8.89 6.62 -9.78
C VAL A 83 -8.07 6.33 -11.03
N PHE A 84 -7.30 5.26 -11.02
CA PHE A 84 -6.54 4.81 -12.18
C PHE A 84 -7.28 3.69 -12.91
N GLU A 85 -7.33 3.80 -14.22
CA GLU A 85 -7.79 2.74 -15.09
C GLU A 85 -6.59 1.88 -15.52
N LEU A 86 -6.74 0.58 -15.31
CA LEU A 86 -5.76 -0.44 -15.67
C LEU A 86 -5.98 -0.93 -17.11
N TYR A 87 -5.04 -1.68 -17.65
CA TYR A 87 -5.05 -2.15 -19.05
C TYR A 87 -6.24 -3.04 -19.40
N ASP A 88 -6.84 -3.68 -18.41
CA ASP A 88 -8.02 -4.54 -18.55
C ASP A 88 -9.33 -3.80 -18.27
N GLY A 89 -9.29 -2.47 -18.15
CA GLY A 89 -10.44 -1.61 -17.85
C GLY A 89 -10.88 -1.62 -16.37
N ASN A 90 -10.22 -2.40 -15.53
CA ASN A 90 -10.45 -2.33 -14.08
C ASN A 90 -9.89 -1.05 -13.49
N LYS A 91 -10.40 -0.66 -12.33
CA LYS A 91 -10.03 0.60 -11.68
C LYS A 91 -9.51 0.37 -10.27
N ILE A 92 -8.55 1.17 -9.88
CA ILE A 92 -8.00 1.21 -8.52
C ILE A 92 -7.90 2.64 -8.04
N GLU A 93 -7.90 2.82 -6.73
CA GLU A 93 -7.75 4.13 -6.10
C GLU A 93 -6.41 4.28 -5.40
N THR A 94 -5.87 5.49 -5.45
CA THR A 94 -4.62 5.90 -4.82
C THR A 94 -4.84 7.25 -4.16
N VAL A 95 -4.33 7.44 -2.94
CA VAL A 95 -4.56 8.65 -2.15
C VAL A 95 -3.23 9.28 -1.74
N PHE A 96 -3.09 10.57 -1.96
CA PHE A 96 -1.99 11.39 -1.43
C PHE A 96 -2.51 12.27 -0.30
N ILE A 97 -1.88 12.16 0.86
CA ILE A 97 -2.21 12.91 2.07
C ILE A 97 -1.05 13.87 2.34
N PRO A 98 -1.21 15.18 2.04
CA PRO A 98 -0.22 16.19 2.37
C PRO A 98 -0.29 16.56 3.85
N GLU A 99 0.87 16.70 4.46
CA GLU A 99 1.10 17.30 5.77
C GLU A 99 2.27 18.27 5.67
N GLU A 100 2.47 19.14 6.63
CA GLU A 100 3.49 20.20 6.59
C GLU A 100 4.89 19.68 6.26
N GLU A 101 5.33 18.62 6.95
CA GLU A 101 6.68 18.04 6.79
C GLU A 101 6.66 16.66 6.14
N ARG A 102 5.48 16.17 5.77
CA ARG A 102 5.29 14.80 5.32
C ARG A 102 4.21 14.71 4.25
N GLY A 103 4.49 14.01 3.16
CA GLY A 103 3.49 13.61 2.18
C GLY A 103 3.41 12.10 2.12
N THR A 104 2.24 11.55 2.43
CA THR A 104 2.02 10.09 2.44
C THR A 104 1.21 9.66 1.22
N LEU A 105 1.78 8.75 0.44
CA LEU A 105 1.07 8.09 -0.66
C LEU A 105 0.54 6.73 -0.21
N CYS A 106 -0.78 6.59 -0.23
CA CYS A 106 -1.49 5.33 0.03
C CYS A 106 -1.76 4.64 -1.30
N ILE A 107 -1.15 3.46 -1.52
CA ILE A 107 -1.22 2.71 -2.77
C ILE A 107 -1.99 1.41 -2.61
N SER A 108 -2.62 1.00 -3.70
CA SER A 108 -3.37 -0.26 -3.82
C SER A 108 -2.47 -1.41 -4.27
N SER A 109 -2.82 -2.64 -3.88
CA SER A 109 -2.10 -3.87 -4.21
C SER A 109 -2.95 -4.89 -4.97
N GLN A 110 -4.27 -4.74 -4.99
CA GLN A 110 -5.22 -5.63 -5.66
C GLN A 110 -6.37 -4.82 -6.27
N VAL A 111 -7.03 -5.40 -7.25
CA VAL A 111 -8.35 -4.95 -7.72
C VAL A 111 -9.40 -5.68 -6.89
N GLY A 112 -10.08 -4.96 -6.00
CA GLY A 112 -10.94 -5.55 -4.97
C GLY A 112 -10.14 -6.13 -3.79
N CYS A 113 -10.76 -6.98 -2.97
CA CYS A 113 -10.09 -7.60 -1.82
C CYS A 113 -10.69 -8.97 -1.50
N THR A 114 -9.84 -9.93 -1.09
CA THR A 114 -10.27 -11.26 -0.65
C THR A 114 -10.72 -11.34 0.80
N LEU A 115 -10.38 -10.32 1.61
CA LEU A 115 -10.50 -10.44 3.08
C LEU A 115 -11.92 -10.22 3.58
N ALA A 116 -12.76 -9.51 2.83
CA ALA A 116 -14.14 -9.20 3.18
C ALA A 116 -14.30 -8.59 4.60
N CYS A 117 -13.36 -7.70 5.00
CA CYS A 117 -13.46 -6.98 6.26
C CYS A 117 -14.75 -6.15 6.29
N SER A 118 -15.62 -6.37 7.28
CA SER A 118 -16.99 -5.85 7.28
C SER A 118 -17.09 -4.32 7.41
N PHE A 119 -16.10 -3.69 8.03
CA PHE A 119 -16.03 -2.23 8.19
C PHE A 119 -15.36 -1.52 7.00
N CYS A 120 -14.82 -2.25 6.01
CA CYS A 120 -14.07 -1.69 4.89
C CYS A 120 -14.89 -1.73 3.61
N HIS A 121 -15.00 -0.57 2.91
CA HIS A 121 -15.73 -0.49 1.65
C HIS A 121 -15.10 -1.36 0.55
N THR A 122 -13.75 -1.39 0.45
CA THR A 122 -13.05 -2.33 -0.44
C THR A 122 -13.35 -3.79 -0.09
N GLY A 123 -13.63 -4.10 1.19
CA GLY A 123 -14.03 -5.44 1.62
C GLY A 123 -15.36 -5.92 1.04
N THR A 124 -16.20 -5.02 0.56
CA THR A 124 -17.46 -5.37 -0.15
C THR A 124 -17.24 -5.76 -1.61
N MET A 125 -16.05 -5.50 -2.15
CA MET A 125 -15.69 -5.84 -3.52
C MET A 125 -15.07 -7.23 -3.59
N PRO A 126 -15.54 -8.11 -4.49
CA PRO A 126 -14.85 -9.37 -4.73
C PRO A 126 -13.46 -9.11 -5.29
N LEU A 127 -12.49 -9.97 -4.97
CA LEU A 127 -11.19 -9.93 -5.62
C LEU A 127 -11.36 -10.23 -7.13
N VAL A 128 -10.89 -9.31 -7.95
CA VAL A 128 -10.77 -9.53 -9.41
C VAL A 128 -9.41 -10.16 -9.72
N ARG A 129 -8.31 -9.48 -9.35
CA ARG A 129 -6.94 -9.95 -9.51
C ARG A 129 -5.94 -9.17 -8.66
N ASN A 130 -4.75 -9.70 -8.57
CA ASN A 130 -3.59 -8.99 -8.06
C ASN A 130 -3.14 -7.90 -9.05
N LEU A 131 -2.54 -6.82 -8.55
CA LEU A 131 -1.82 -5.85 -9.36
C LEU A 131 -0.42 -6.39 -9.70
N THR A 132 0.06 -6.08 -10.88
CA THR A 132 1.46 -6.32 -11.26
C THR A 132 2.37 -5.26 -10.63
N SER A 133 3.67 -5.54 -10.55
CA SER A 133 4.64 -4.61 -9.95
C SER A 133 4.70 -3.27 -10.67
N ASP A 134 4.53 -3.25 -12.00
CA ASP A 134 4.45 -2.02 -12.80
C ASP A 134 3.17 -1.21 -12.50
N GLU A 135 2.03 -1.87 -12.26
CA GLU A 135 0.80 -1.20 -11.83
C GLU A 135 0.95 -0.61 -10.42
N ILE A 136 1.63 -1.32 -9.51
CA ILE A 136 1.91 -0.82 -8.16
C ILE A 136 2.88 0.38 -8.22
N VAL A 137 3.98 0.25 -8.95
CA VAL A 137 4.98 1.33 -9.15
C VAL A 137 4.36 2.48 -9.93
N GLY A 138 3.54 2.18 -10.93
CA GLY A 138 2.84 3.15 -11.78
C GLY A 138 2.02 4.16 -10.99
N GLN A 139 1.36 3.75 -9.89
CA GLN A 139 0.63 4.65 -9.01
C GLN A 139 1.54 5.78 -8.49
N LEU A 140 2.73 5.43 -7.98
CA LEU A 140 3.69 6.41 -7.50
C LEU A 140 4.19 7.31 -8.64
N LEU A 141 4.54 6.74 -9.80
CA LEU A 141 5.11 7.50 -10.91
C LEU A 141 4.14 8.56 -11.43
N ILE A 142 2.84 8.21 -11.55
CA ILE A 142 1.82 9.18 -12.00
C ILE A 142 1.58 10.26 -10.95
N VAL A 143 1.51 9.90 -9.67
CA VAL A 143 1.32 10.91 -8.63
C VAL A 143 2.53 11.85 -8.57
N LYS A 144 3.75 11.35 -8.80
CA LYS A 144 4.94 12.21 -8.97
C LYS A 144 4.82 13.16 -10.16
N ASP A 145 4.29 12.66 -11.29
CA ASP A 145 4.03 13.50 -12.47
C ASP A 145 3.00 14.60 -12.15
N CYS A 146 1.89 14.25 -11.49
CA CYS A 146 0.83 15.20 -11.13
C CYS A 146 1.25 16.25 -10.10
N LEU A 147 2.18 15.91 -9.23
CA LEU A 147 2.68 16.78 -8.18
C LEU A 147 3.95 17.53 -8.58
N ASP A 148 4.53 17.27 -9.76
CA ASP A 148 5.87 17.75 -10.13
C ASP A 148 6.90 17.43 -9.02
N ASP A 149 6.93 16.14 -8.60
CA ASP A 149 7.77 15.65 -7.48
C ASP A 149 8.98 14.84 -7.98
N TRP A 150 9.52 15.20 -9.15
CA TRP A 150 10.74 14.61 -9.67
C TRP A 150 11.97 15.29 -9.07
N HIS A 151 13.12 14.63 -9.22
CA HIS A 151 14.36 15.09 -8.57
C HIS A 151 14.75 16.47 -9.02
N ASP A 152 14.65 17.42 -8.11
CA ASP A 152 15.12 18.79 -8.23
C ASP A 152 15.84 19.14 -6.92
N LEU A 153 17.14 19.49 -7.01
CA LEU A 153 17.96 19.84 -5.85
C LEU A 153 17.43 21.05 -5.08
N ASN A 154 16.62 21.88 -5.73
CA ASN A 154 16.07 23.11 -5.15
C ASN A 154 14.66 22.92 -4.58
N LYS A 155 14.06 21.75 -4.74
CA LYS A 155 12.69 21.48 -4.29
C LYS A 155 12.66 20.42 -3.19
N LYS A 156 11.85 20.66 -2.16
CA LYS A 156 11.55 19.65 -1.15
C LYS A 156 10.68 18.55 -1.77
N ARG A 157 11.03 17.29 -1.53
CA ARG A 157 10.26 16.12 -1.94
C ARG A 157 8.86 16.16 -1.34
N LYS A 158 7.83 16.06 -2.18
CA LYS A 158 6.43 16.07 -1.74
C LYS A 158 5.99 14.72 -1.21
N ILE A 159 6.30 13.62 -1.92
CA ILE A 159 5.98 12.26 -1.49
C ILE A 159 7.13 11.71 -0.66
N THR A 160 7.01 11.75 0.66
CA THR A 160 8.05 11.29 1.59
C THR A 160 7.82 9.89 2.12
N ASN A 161 6.57 9.42 2.15
CA ASN A 161 6.16 8.14 2.70
C ASN A 161 5.25 7.37 1.74
N ILE A 162 5.38 6.05 1.74
CA ILE A 162 4.49 5.13 1.00
C ILE A 162 3.85 4.18 2.00
N VAL A 163 2.54 3.98 1.91
CA VAL A 163 1.82 3.01 2.73
C VAL A 163 0.97 2.10 1.84
N PHE A 164 1.09 0.80 2.03
CA PHE A 164 0.26 -0.21 1.38
C PHE A 164 -1.03 -0.39 2.20
N MET A 165 -1.90 0.63 2.15
CA MET A 165 -3.16 0.69 2.89
C MET A 165 -4.34 1.06 1.98
N GLY A 166 -4.14 0.98 0.66
CA GLY A 166 -5.17 1.14 -0.36
C GLY A 166 -6.00 -0.12 -0.52
N MET A 167 -6.44 -0.39 -1.75
CA MET A 167 -7.27 -1.55 -2.06
C MET A 167 -6.45 -2.85 -2.02
N GLY A 168 -6.99 -3.89 -1.35
CA GLY A 168 -6.45 -5.24 -1.31
C GLY A 168 -5.59 -5.58 -0.09
N GLU A 169 -5.23 -6.86 0.03
CA GLU A 169 -4.29 -7.38 1.03
C GLU A 169 -2.92 -7.59 0.37
N PRO A 170 -1.90 -6.78 0.71
CA PRO A 170 -0.61 -6.84 0.02
C PRO A 170 0.10 -8.18 0.16
N LEU A 171 -0.08 -8.90 1.26
CA LEU A 171 0.58 -10.19 1.46
C LEU A 171 -0.06 -11.34 0.64
N TYR A 172 -1.25 -11.16 0.08
CA TYR A 172 -1.79 -12.08 -0.94
C TYR A 172 -1.26 -11.76 -2.34
N ASN A 173 -0.62 -10.61 -2.51
CA ASN A 173 0.10 -10.23 -3.72
C ASN A 173 1.62 -10.10 -3.47
N TYR A 174 2.16 -11.03 -2.70
CA TYR A 174 3.48 -10.92 -2.07
C TYR A 174 4.61 -10.62 -3.04
N ASP A 175 4.72 -11.38 -4.14
CA ASP A 175 5.90 -11.32 -5.01
C ASP A 175 5.92 -10.01 -5.82
N GLU A 176 4.78 -9.52 -6.30
CA GLU A 176 4.67 -8.25 -7.02
C GLU A 176 4.86 -7.05 -6.08
N VAL A 177 4.30 -7.13 -4.85
CA VAL A 177 4.52 -6.11 -3.81
C VAL A 177 5.98 -6.06 -3.38
N LYS A 178 6.63 -7.21 -3.21
CA LYS A 178 8.07 -7.30 -2.90
C LYS A 178 8.89 -6.62 -3.99
N LYS A 179 8.63 -6.92 -5.25
CA LYS A 179 9.32 -6.33 -6.41
C LYS A 179 9.13 -4.81 -6.45
N ALA A 180 7.90 -4.33 -6.25
CA ALA A 180 7.61 -2.89 -6.19
C ALA A 180 8.36 -2.19 -5.05
N ILE A 181 8.37 -2.78 -3.85
CA ILE A 181 9.12 -2.23 -2.70
C ILE A 181 10.62 -2.18 -3.00
N GLN A 182 11.20 -3.20 -3.62
CA GLN A 182 12.61 -3.19 -4.03
C GLN A 182 12.93 -2.04 -4.99
N ILE A 183 12.02 -1.74 -5.94
CA ILE A 183 12.15 -0.59 -6.84
C ILE A 183 12.07 0.74 -6.05
N PHE A 184 11.15 0.85 -5.08
CA PHE A 184 11.05 2.06 -4.24
C PHE A 184 12.29 2.30 -3.38
N LEU A 185 12.93 1.25 -2.90
CA LEU A 185 14.11 1.29 -2.03
C LEU A 185 15.43 1.53 -2.79
N ASP A 186 15.47 1.30 -4.10
CA ASP A 186 16.72 1.38 -4.87
C ASP A 186 17.34 2.78 -4.80
N ASN A 187 18.57 2.85 -4.30
CA ASN A 187 19.28 4.09 -4.05
C ASN A 187 19.77 4.83 -5.32
N GLU A 188 19.82 4.13 -6.46
CA GLU A 188 20.13 4.74 -7.77
C GLU A 188 18.85 5.12 -8.55
N GLY A 189 17.67 4.94 -7.91
CA GLY A 189 16.36 5.22 -8.49
C GLY A 189 15.50 6.11 -7.59
N LEU A 190 14.36 5.58 -7.13
CA LEU A 190 13.38 6.31 -6.34
C LEU A 190 13.85 6.66 -4.91
N ASN A 191 14.78 5.89 -4.36
CA ASN A 191 15.51 6.14 -3.12
C ASN A 191 14.63 6.49 -1.91
N PHE A 192 13.59 5.70 -1.66
CA PHE A 192 12.84 5.79 -0.41
C PHE A 192 13.59 5.09 0.71
N SER A 193 13.60 5.69 1.90
CA SER A 193 14.12 5.02 3.10
C SER A 193 13.18 3.88 3.52
N ARG A 194 13.74 2.77 4.00
CA ARG A 194 13.00 1.62 4.54
C ARG A 194 11.96 2.00 5.60
N ARG A 195 12.28 2.98 6.47
CA ARG A 195 11.39 3.51 7.51
C ARG A 195 10.23 4.34 6.96
N LYS A 196 10.32 4.77 5.70
CA LYS A 196 9.31 5.58 5.02
C LYS A 196 8.34 4.74 4.18
N ILE A 197 8.54 3.42 4.12
CA ILE A 197 7.62 2.47 3.50
C ILE A 197 6.98 1.66 4.61
N THR A 198 5.64 1.63 4.64
CA THR A 198 4.87 0.81 5.57
C THR A 198 4.06 -0.22 4.79
N LEU A 199 4.29 -1.49 5.07
CA LEU A 199 3.45 -2.59 4.60
C LEU A 199 2.41 -2.88 5.68
N SER A 200 1.12 -2.75 5.32
CA SER A 200 0.01 -3.10 6.20
C SER A 200 -0.56 -4.46 5.82
N THR A 201 -0.95 -5.25 6.81
CA THR A 201 -1.59 -6.55 6.58
C THR A 201 -2.63 -6.85 7.67
N SER A 202 -3.67 -7.56 7.29
CA SER A 202 -4.66 -8.07 8.24
C SER A 202 -4.22 -9.38 8.92
N GLY A 203 -3.01 -9.87 8.64
CA GLY A 203 -2.45 -11.01 9.34
C GLY A 203 -2.36 -12.29 8.53
N VAL A 204 -1.81 -12.24 7.32
CA VAL A 204 -1.45 -13.45 6.53
C VAL A 204 -0.19 -14.06 7.12
N VAL A 205 -0.32 -14.81 8.23
CA VAL A 205 0.76 -15.30 9.09
C VAL A 205 1.93 -15.93 8.32
N PRO A 206 1.76 -16.89 7.39
CA PRO A 206 2.90 -17.50 6.69
C PRO A 206 3.66 -16.50 5.81
N LYS A 207 3.01 -15.43 5.37
CA LYS A 207 3.67 -14.39 4.55
C LYS A 207 4.37 -13.35 5.43
N ILE A 208 3.89 -13.11 6.66
CA ILE A 208 4.62 -12.31 7.65
C ILE A 208 5.94 -12.99 8.00
N GLU A 209 5.95 -14.31 8.19
CA GLU A 209 7.18 -15.07 8.42
C GLU A 209 8.17 -14.95 7.26
N LYS A 210 7.69 -15.05 6.01
CA LYS A 210 8.51 -14.87 4.82
C LYS A 210 9.06 -13.43 4.73
N LEU A 211 8.24 -12.44 5.07
CA LEU A 211 8.59 -11.02 5.03
C LEU A 211 9.81 -10.68 5.89
N LYS A 212 9.97 -11.36 7.04
CA LYS A 212 11.11 -11.17 7.96
C LYS A 212 12.46 -11.22 7.27
N ASN A 213 12.60 -12.11 6.29
CA ASN A 213 13.86 -12.38 5.60
C ASN A 213 14.01 -11.60 4.29
N ASP A 214 12.90 -11.19 3.72
CA ASP A 214 12.85 -10.65 2.35
C ASP A 214 12.90 -9.12 2.28
N LEU A 215 12.24 -8.46 3.22
CA LEU A 215 12.07 -7.01 3.20
C LEU A 215 12.21 -6.41 4.61
N ASP A 216 12.99 -5.35 4.70
CA ASP A 216 13.19 -4.60 5.93
C ASP A 216 12.46 -3.26 5.87
N VAL A 217 11.12 -3.29 5.88
CA VAL A 217 10.23 -2.11 5.88
C VAL A 217 9.40 -2.02 7.16
N SER A 218 8.75 -0.89 7.41
CA SER A 218 7.86 -0.75 8.55
C SER A 218 6.63 -1.66 8.38
N LEU A 219 6.20 -2.31 9.46
CA LEU A 219 5.04 -3.21 9.47
C LEU A 219 3.88 -2.59 10.23
N ALA A 220 2.70 -2.65 9.64
CA ALA A 220 1.43 -2.33 10.28
C ALA A 220 0.50 -3.55 10.26
N ILE A 221 -0.17 -3.79 11.38
CA ILE A 221 -1.10 -4.92 11.57
C ILE A 221 -2.51 -4.38 11.78
N SER A 222 -3.42 -4.70 10.90
CA SER A 222 -4.85 -4.46 11.05
C SER A 222 -5.43 -5.42 12.07
N LEU A 223 -5.35 -5.04 13.38
CA LEU A 223 -5.82 -5.87 14.48
C LEU A 223 -7.32 -5.73 14.70
N HIS A 224 -7.79 -4.50 14.95
CA HIS A 224 -9.18 -4.05 15.02
C HIS A 224 -10.07 -4.69 16.08
N ALA A 225 -9.60 -5.70 16.81
CA ALA A 225 -10.31 -6.32 17.95
C ALA A 225 -9.32 -7.02 18.88
N VAL A 226 -9.77 -7.28 20.10
CA VAL A 226 -8.98 -7.94 21.16
C VAL A 226 -9.47 -9.34 21.47
N SER A 227 -10.59 -9.77 20.90
CA SER A 227 -11.15 -11.13 21.01
C SER A 227 -11.30 -11.77 19.63
N ASN A 228 -11.13 -13.08 19.54
CA ASN A 228 -11.33 -13.81 18.30
C ASN A 228 -12.78 -13.75 17.82
N GLU A 229 -13.75 -13.68 18.73
CA GLU A 229 -15.17 -13.56 18.39
C GLU A 229 -15.44 -12.30 17.59
N VAL A 230 -15.06 -11.13 18.12
CA VAL A 230 -15.24 -9.84 17.46
C VAL A 230 -14.39 -9.79 16.18
N ARG A 231 -13.12 -10.24 16.25
CA ARG A 231 -12.23 -10.19 15.11
C ARG A 231 -12.67 -11.09 13.96
N ASN A 232 -13.28 -12.25 14.22
CA ASN A 232 -13.84 -13.14 13.19
C ASN A 232 -14.93 -12.46 12.36
N ASN A 233 -15.67 -11.53 12.96
CA ASN A 233 -16.74 -10.77 12.29
C ASN A 233 -16.19 -9.56 11.55
N LEU A 234 -15.23 -8.84 12.16
CA LEU A 234 -14.64 -7.63 11.56
C LEU A 234 -13.60 -7.96 10.49
N VAL A 235 -12.77 -8.98 10.73
CA VAL A 235 -11.61 -9.36 9.91
C VAL A 235 -11.61 -10.88 9.72
N PRO A 236 -12.38 -11.41 8.77
CA PRO A 236 -12.67 -12.86 8.64
C PRO A 236 -11.45 -13.77 8.48
N ILE A 237 -10.30 -13.25 8.04
CA ILE A 237 -9.03 -14.00 7.98
C ILE A 237 -8.61 -14.54 9.36
N ASN A 238 -9.09 -13.94 10.44
CA ASN A 238 -8.84 -14.39 11.81
C ASN A 238 -9.28 -15.84 12.06
N ARG A 239 -10.32 -16.31 11.36
CA ARG A 239 -10.77 -17.72 11.44
C ARG A 239 -9.67 -18.68 11.01
N LYS A 240 -8.78 -18.24 10.10
CA LYS A 240 -7.66 -19.05 9.62
C LYS A 240 -6.42 -18.87 10.50
N TRP A 241 -6.18 -17.65 10.94
CA TRP A 241 -5.05 -17.27 11.80
C TRP A 241 -5.56 -16.42 12.96
N PRO A 242 -5.93 -17.05 14.09
CA PRO A 242 -6.41 -16.36 15.28
C PRO A 242 -5.38 -15.36 15.84
N ILE A 243 -5.84 -14.46 16.71
CA ILE A 243 -5.01 -13.41 17.33
C ILE A 243 -3.72 -14.00 17.92
N GLU A 244 -3.81 -15.13 18.61
CA GLU A 244 -2.67 -15.77 19.28
C GLU A 244 -1.59 -16.16 18.27
N LYS A 245 -1.99 -16.75 17.13
CA LYS A 245 -1.07 -17.14 16.06
C LYS A 245 -0.44 -15.93 15.38
N LEU A 246 -1.21 -14.86 15.21
CA LEU A 246 -0.70 -13.61 14.66
C LEU A 246 0.32 -12.98 15.60
N LEU A 247 0.02 -12.89 16.90
CA LEU A 247 0.93 -12.29 17.88
C LEU A 247 2.19 -13.14 18.12
N GLU A 248 2.08 -14.47 18.06
CA GLU A 248 3.22 -15.38 18.15
C GLU A 248 4.30 -15.03 17.09
N VAL A 249 3.91 -14.86 15.84
CA VAL A 249 4.85 -14.53 14.77
C VAL A 249 5.44 -13.12 14.90
N LEU A 250 4.69 -12.20 15.51
CA LEU A 250 5.12 -10.80 15.69
C LEU A 250 6.02 -10.60 16.89
N THR A 251 5.90 -11.42 17.94
CA THR A 251 6.78 -11.36 19.14
C THR A 251 8.25 -11.51 18.79
N ASN A 252 8.54 -12.36 17.80
CA ASN A 252 9.92 -12.63 17.34
C ASN A 252 10.22 -11.97 15.99
N TYR A 253 9.50 -10.91 15.62
CA TYR A 253 9.75 -10.24 14.34
C TYR A 253 11.07 -9.47 14.39
N PRO A 254 12.03 -9.73 13.46
CA PRO A 254 13.37 -9.17 13.53
C PRO A 254 13.39 -7.66 13.32
N GLY A 255 14.38 -7.01 13.94
CA GLY A 255 14.58 -5.56 13.79
C GLY A 255 13.54 -4.68 14.51
N VAL A 256 12.60 -5.30 15.22
CA VAL A 256 11.61 -4.59 16.04
C VAL A 256 12.21 -4.29 17.42
N ASN A 257 12.13 -3.02 17.83
CA ASN A 257 12.62 -2.52 19.10
C ASN A 257 11.91 -1.19 19.43
N ASN A 258 12.27 -0.54 20.53
CA ASN A 258 11.62 0.71 20.96
C ASN A 258 11.76 1.88 19.97
N SER A 259 12.75 1.87 19.07
CA SER A 259 12.89 2.87 18.00
C SER A 259 12.20 2.47 16.70
N ARG A 260 11.86 1.18 16.55
CA ARG A 260 11.20 0.62 15.39
C ARG A 260 10.10 -0.35 15.83
N ARG A 261 8.96 0.21 16.17
CA ARG A 261 7.81 -0.54 16.69
C ARG A 261 6.91 -1.05 15.56
N ILE A 262 6.24 -2.18 15.79
CA ILE A 262 5.12 -2.61 14.95
C ILE A 262 3.94 -1.68 15.23
N THR A 263 3.29 -1.21 14.17
CA THR A 263 2.06 -0.42 14.29
C THR A 263 0.85 -1.34 14.30
N PHE A 264 0.00 -1.24 15.31
CA PHE A 264 -1.29 -1.92 15.35
C PHE A 264 -2.39 -0.91 15.00
N GLU A 265 -3.05 -1.14 13.88
CA GLU A 265 -4.19 -0.34 13.44
C GLU A 265 -5.46 -0.88 14.12
N TYR A 266 -6.23 0.02 14.73
CA TYR A 266 -7.42 -0.32 15.49
C TYR A 266 -8.56 0.66 15.15
N VAL A 267 -9.53 0.20 14.36
CA VAL A 267 -10.71 1.00 14.01
C VAL A 267 -11.66 1.07 15.21
N MET A 268 -12.14 2.27 15.55
CA MET A 268 -13.01 2.50 16.70
C MET A 268 -14.47 2.45 16.26
N LEU A 269 -15.18 1.40 16.67
CA LEU A 269 -16.55 1.10 16.30
C LEU A 269 -17.43 1.15 17.56
N GLU A 270 -18.42 2.05 17.56
CA GLU A 270 -19.33 2.29 18.70
C GLU A 270 -19.99 0.99 19.20
N GLY A 271 -19.79 0.68 20.49
CA GLY A 271 -20.40 -0.45 21.18
C GLY A 271 -19.90 -1.84 20.74
N ILE A 272 -18.80 -1.91 19.95
CA ILE A 272 -18.27 -3.20 19.43
C ILE A 272 -16.88 -3.51 19.99
N ASN A 273 -15.96 -2.56 19.95
CA ASN A 273 -14.56 -2.77 20.29
C ASN A 273 -13.94 -1.57 21.02
N ASP A 274 -14.75 -0.69 21.57
CA ASP A 274 -14.36 0.62 22.09
C ASP A 274 -14.46 0.76 23.61
N THR A 275 -14.64 -0.35 24.32
CA THR A 275 -14.76 -0.32 25.79
C THR A 275 -13.40 -0.17 26.47
N ILE A 276 -13.40 0.35 27.71
CA ILE A 276 -12.17 0.41 28.55
C ILE A 276 -11.61 -0.99 28.82
N ASN A 277 -12.47 -2.00 28.90
CA ASN A 277 -12.03 -3.38 29.04
C ASN A 277 -11.25 -3.84 27.79
N ASP A 278 -11.69 -3.47 26.58
CA ASP A 278 -10.96 -3.75 25.36
C ASP A 278 -9.58 -3.08 25.37
N ALA A 279 -9.46 -1.83 25.86
CA ALA A 279 -8.18 -1.17 26.02
C ALA A 279 -7.23 -1.95 26.95
N LYS A 280 -7.74 -2.44 28.08
CA LYS A 280 -6.96 -3.24 29.04
C LYS A 280 -6.53 -4.61 28.46
N VAL A 281 -7.40 -5.25 27.69
CA VAL A 281 -7.06 -6.51 27.00
C VAL A 281 -6.03 -6.24 25.90
N LEU A 282 -6.16 -5.16 25.13
CA LEU A 282 -5.19 -4.75 24.11
C LEU A 282 -3.80 -4.57 24.71
N ILE A 283 -3.69 -3.90 25.87
CA ILE A 283 -2.41 -3.75 26.57
C ILE A 283 -1.78 -5.11 26.90
N LYS A 284 -2.58 -6.05 27.42
CA LYS A 284 -2.09 -7.40 27.76
C LYS A 284 -1.60 -8.15 26.54
N LEU A 285 -2.34 -8.07 25.43
CA LEU A 285 -1.97 -8.73 24.16
C LEU A 285 -0.68 -8.17 23.56
N LEU A 286 -0.47 -6.86 23.64
CA LEU A 286 0.66 -6.19 23.01
C LEU A 286 1.90 -6.07 23.89
N LYS A 287 1.80 -6.38 25.20
CA LYS A 287 2.91 -6.27 26.16
C LYS A 287 4.20 -6.97 25.73
N PRO A 288 4.17 -8.15 25.07
CA PRO A 288 5.40 -8.84 24.62
C PRO A 288 6.06 -8.22 23.39
N ILE A 289 5.41 -7.27 22.72
CA ILE A 289 5.80 -6.76 21.40
C ILE A 289 6.15 -5.27 21.51
N PRO A 290 7.30 -4.80 21.01
CA PRO A 290 7.53 -3.38 20.84
C PRO A 290 6.49 -2.77 19.88
N ALA A 291 5.39 -2.28 20.43
CA ALA A 291 4.19 -1.88 19.72
C ALA A 291 3.92 -0.38 19.83
N LYS A 292 3.21 0.14 18.85
CA LYS A 292 2.43 1.38 18.93
C LYS A 292 1.04 1.13 18.35
N VAL A 293 0.04 1.84 18.80
CA VAL A 293 -1.35 1.71 18.37
C VAL A 293 -1.78 2.96 17.61
N ASN A 294 -2.38 2.78 16.44
CA ASN A 294 -3.11 3.83 15.76
C ASN A 294 -4.61 3.57 15.94
N LEU A 295 -5.28 4.41 16.70
CA LEU A 295 -6.72 4.42 16.82
C LEU A 295 -7.31 5.18 15.64
N ILE A 296 -8.13 4.51 14.84
CA ILE A 296 -8.73 5.06 13.63
C ILE A 296 -10.20 5.31 13.92
N PRO A 297 -10.64 6.57 14.06
CA PRO A 297 -12.07 6.87 14.07
C PRO A 297 -12.69 6.24 12.80
N PHE A 298 -13.80 5.52 12.97
CA PHE A 298 -14.43 4.87 11.84
C PHE A 298 -14.89 5.91 10.79
N ASN A 299 -14.56 5.69 9.54
CA ASN A 299 -14.99 6.56 8.45
C ASN A 299 -16.20 5.92 7.74
N PRO A 300 -17.42 6.45 7.92
CA PRO A 300 -18.61 5.92 7.30
C PRO A 300 -18.50 5.93 5.76
N TRP A 301 -19.11 4.94 5.14
CA TRP A 301 -19.23 4.85 3.70
C TRP A 301 -20.66 4.40 3.33
N PRO A 302 -21.15 4.68 2.10
CA PRO A 302 -22.53 4.35 1.70
C PRO A 302 -22.83 2.86 1.83
N GLY A 303 -23.80 2.50 2.69
CA GLY A 303 -24.17 1.11 2.97
C GLY A 303 -23.51 0.49 4.21
N SER A 304 -22.60 1.20 4.91
CA SER A 304 -22.07 0.73 6.19
C SER A 304 -23.13 0.81 7.29
N THR A 305 -23.20 -0.23 8.12
CA THR A 305 -24.06 -0.30 9.32
C THR A 305 -23.34 0.11 10.60
N TYR A 306 -22.03 0.28 10.54
CA TYR A 306 -21.21 0.67 11.69
C TYR A 306 -21.29 2.16 11.97
N LYS A 307 -21.10 2.51 13.23
CA LYS A 307 -20.98 3.89 13.70
C LYS A 307 -19.58 4.13 14.28
N CYS A 308 -19.13 5.37 14.16
CA CYS A 308 -17.89 5.81 14.81
C CYS A 308 -18.12 6.00 16.29
N SER A 309 -17.20 5.51 17.12
CA SER A 309 -17.17 5.84 18.56
C SER A 309 -17.04 7.35 18.76
N SER A 310 -17.60 7.90 19.84
CA SER A 310 -17.43 9.32 20.14
C SER A 310 -15.97 9.67 20.41
N ILE A 311 -15.60 10.91 20.19
CA ILE A 311 -14.20 11.36 20.37
C ILE A 311 -13.76 11.20 21.83
N GLU A 312 -14.69 11.37 22.80
CA GLU A 312 -14.42 11.19 24.23
C GLU A 312 -14.07 9.73 24.55
N VAL A 313 -14.81 8.77 23.94
CA VAL A 313 -14.52 7.34 24.09
C VAL A 313 -13.18 7.00 23.49
N ILE A 314 -12.88 7.51 22.29
CA ILE A 314 -11.60 7.26 21.60
C ILE A 314 -10.43 7.83 22.42
N ASN A 315 -10.54 9.06 22.91
CA ASN A 315 -9.49 9.69 23.72
C ASN A 315 -9.28 8.93 25.03
N LYS A 316 -10.35 8.57 25.73
CA LYS A 316 -10.25 7.77 26.96
C LYS A 316 -9.63 6.39 26.73
N PHE A 317 -9.93 5.74 25.60
CA PHE A 317 -9.29 4.50 25.20
C PHE A 317 -7.78 4.71 24.96
N ALA A 318 -7.40 5.78 24.24
CA ALA A 318 -6.00 6.15 24.00
C ALA A 318 -5.25 6.41 25.31
N ASP A 319 -5.86 7.18 26.23
CA ASP A 319 -5.28 7.51 27.54
C ASP A 319 -5.00 6.25 28.37
N VAL A 320 -5.94 5.30 28.42
CA VAL A 320 -5.73 4.02 29.12
C VAL A 320 -4.60 3.21 28.47
N VAL A 321 -4.55 3.13 27.14
CA VAL A 321 -3.47 2.39 26.43
C VAL A 321 -2.10 3.04 26.70
N CYS A 322 -2.04 4.37 26.77
CA CYS A 322 -0.81 5.11 27.05
C CYS A 322 -0.41 5.01 28.53
N SER A 323 -1.33 5.34 29.47
CA SER A 323 -1.02 5.47 30.89
C SER A 323 -0.78 4.11 31.56
N ASP A 324 -1.69 3.17 31.35
CA ASP A 324 -1.65 1.87 32.03
C ASP A 324 -0.74 0.87 31.29
N GLY A 325 -0.62 1.01 29.95
CA GLY A 325 0.14 0.10 29.11
C GLY A 325 1.55 0.56 28.77
N GLY A 326 1.85 1.86 28.90
CA GLY A 326 3.11 2.43 28.39
C GLY A 326 3.25 2.29 26.86
N ILE A 327 2.17 2.01 26.16
CA ILE A 327 2.15 1.82 24.72
C ILE A 327 1.72 3.14 24.06
N VAL A 328 2.51 3.66 23.13
CA VAL A 328 2.14 4.88 22.39
C VAL A 328 0.87 4.61 21.59
N ALA A 329 -0.21 5.28 21.94
CA ALA A 329 -1.46 5.28 21.17
C ALA A 329 -1.69 6.66 20.55
N THR A 330 -1.95 6.68 19.26
CA THR A 330 -2.23 7.92 18.51
C THR A 330 -3.62 7.84 17.89
N VAL A 331 -4.42 8.89 18.08
CA VAL A 331 -5.71 9.01 17.38
C VAL A 331 -5.45 9.63 16.01
N ARG A 332 -5.80 8.90 14.95
CA ARG A 332 -5.64 9.41 13.59
C ARG A 332 -6.73 10.42 13.27
N GLN A 333 -6.33 11.56 12.76
CA GLN A 333 -7.30 12.49 12.19
C GLN A 333 -7.73 11.98 10.80
N PRO A 334 -9.03 11.81 10.56
CA PRO A 334 -9.53 11.46 9.23
C PRO A 334 -9.13 12.52 8.19
N ARG A 335 -8.74 12.07 7.02
CA ARG A 335 -8.36 12.92 5.88
C ARG A 335 -9.14 12.51 4.64
N GLY A 336 -9.58 13.49 3.85
CA GLY A 336 -10.28 13.24 2.58
C GLY A 336 -11.64 12.56 2.74
N GLN A 337 -12.35 12.75 3.86
CA GLN A 337 -13.68 12.13 4.08
C GLN A 337 -14.71 12.60 3.06
N ASP A 338 -14.67 13.87 2.69
CA ASP A 338 -15.56 14.53 1.73
C ASP A 338 -15.48 13.95 0.31
N ILE A 339 -14.34 13.32 -0.02
CA ILE A 339 -14.10 12.65 -1.31
C ILE A 339 -14.00 11.12 -1.17
N LEU A 340 -14.43 10.54 -0.05
CA LEU A 340 -14.33 9.11 0.25
C LEU A 340 -12.89 8.57 0.08
N ALA A 341 -11.90 9.31 0.57
CA ALA A 341 -10.49 8.94 0.50
C ALA A 341 -9.88 8.48 1.82
N ALA A 342 -10.65 8.50 2.92
CA ALA A 342 -10.16 8.06 4.21
C ALA A 342 -9.99 6.52 4.28
N CYS A 343 -9.24 6.06 5.28
CA CYS A 343 -9.00 4.63 5.49
C CYS A 343 -10.32 3.85 5.56
N GLY A 344 -10.41 2.78 4.77
CA GLY A 344 -11.59 1.92 4.69
C GLY A 344 -12.68 2.40 3.74
N GLN A 345 -12.56 3.60 3.12
CA GLN A 345 -13.58 4.16 2.22
C GLN A 345 -13.36 3.85 0.73
N LEU A 346 -12.17 3.40 0.33
CA LEU A 346 -11.84 3.21 -1.08
C LEU A 346 -12.70 2.13 -1.74
N LYS A 347 -13.27 2.46 -2.89
CA LYS A 347 -14.05 1.55 -3.74
C LYS A 347 -14.09 2.04 -5.17
N SER A 348 -13.72 1.18 -6.09
CA SER A 348 -13.79 1.44 -7.53
C SER A 348 -14.83 0.55 -8.21
N ASP A 349 -15.34 1.01 -9.35
CA ASP A 349 -16.20 0.20 -10.22
C ASP A 349 -15.33 -0.75 -11.03
N SER A 350 -15.17 -1.98 -10.53
CA SER A 350 -14.40 -3.02 -11.19
C SER A 350 -15.24 -4.27 -11.40
N VAL A 351 -15.15 -4.85 -12.57
CA VAL A 351 -15.95 -6.03 -12.98
C VAL A 351 -15.00 -7.19 -13.27
N ARG A 352 -15.28 -8.35 -12.65
CA ARG A 352 -14.61 -9.60 -12.99
C ARG A 352 -15.00 -10.01 -14.42
N ILE A 353 -14.10 -9.87 -15.38
CA ILE A 353 -14.30 -10.41 -16.73
C ILE A 353 -14.33 -11.92 -16.58
N LYS A 354 -15.51 -12.53 -16.70
CA LYS A 354 -15.63 -13.99 -16.82
C LYS A 354 -14.89 -14.36 -18.11
N ASN A 355 -13.79 -15.12 -18.02
CA ASN A 355 -13.08 -15.67 -19.16
C ASN A 355 -14.08 -16.37 -20.10
N LYS A 356 -14.44 -15.72 -21.21
CA LYS A 356 -15.20 -16.30 -22.32
C LYS A 356 -14.37 -17.30 -23.15
N PHE A 357 -13.14 -17.61 -22.72
CA PHE A 357 -12.26 -18.58 -23.38
C PHE A 357 -12.29 -19.95 -22.67
N LYS A 358 -13.46 -20.57 -22.59
CA LYS A 358 -13.59 -22.02 -22.41
C LYS A 358 -14.85 -22.48 -23.13
N LYS A 359 -14.78 -22.56 -24.45
CA LYS A 359 -15.59 -23.44 -25.32
C LYS A 359 -15.17 -23.15 -26.77
N LEU A 360 -14.07 -23.70 -27.17
CA LEU A 360 -13.76 -24.11 -28.53
C LEU A 360 -12.90 -25.37 -28.36
N ASN A 361 -13.59 -26.44 -28.21
CA ASN A 361 -13.23 -27.80 -28.62
C ASN A 361 -14.55 -28.51 -28.92
#